data_d5daaf4aa1917143e4ad70a1fc370977
#
_entry.id   d5daaf4aa1917143e4ad70a1fc370977
#
_cell.length_a   1.000
_cell.length_b   1.000
_cell.length_c   1.000
_cell.angle_alpha   90.00
_cell.angle_beta   90.00
_cell.angle_gamma   90.00
#
_symmetry.space_group_name_H-M   'P 1'
#
loop_
_entity.id
_entity.type
_entity.pdbx_description
1 polymer ?
#
loop_
_entity_poly.entity_id
_entity_poly.type
_entity_poly.pdbx_seq_one_letter_code
_entity_poly.pdbx_strand_id
1 'polypeptide(L)'
;MKKDELRRAATSAALELPGADIYDFIKDWQAARVAGKWFLLLPANRALITLKAHPDDARELTAAYPSITPGYHMNKKHWISVTASDDERGDDVSADLVREFVIDSYLAVLSGVPKNARPVNVDAFIESRLGG
;
A
#
# COMPACT_ATOMS: atom_id res chain seq x y z
N MET A 1 4.52 -1.54 -15.34
CA MET A 1 4.63 -2.75 -14.47
C MET A 1 3.42 -3.65 -14.71
N LYS A 2 3.65 -4.92 -14.91
CA LYS A 2 2.58 -5.89 -15.15
C LYS A 2 1.87 -6.26 -13.84
N LYS A 3 0.65 -6.78 -13.96
CA LYS A 3 -0.20 -7.14 -12.81
C LYS A 3 0.51 -8.03 -11.79
N ASP A 4 1.13 -9.12 -12.24
CA ASP A 4 1.78 -10.07 -11.33
C ASP A 4 3.01 -9.47 -10.65
N GLU A 5 3.75 -8.64 -11.36
CA GLU A 5 4.90 -7.93 -10.83
C GLU A 5 4.46 -6.91 -9.76
N LEU A 6 3.41 -6.15 -10.04
CA LEU A 6 2.84 -5.18 -9.09
C LEU A 6 2.37 -5.87 -7.81
N ARG A 7 1.60 -6.96 -7.95
CA ARG A 7 1.10 -7.71 -6.79
C ARG A 7 2.23 -8.31 -5.98
N ARG A 8 3.24 -8.86 -6.65
CA ARG A 8 4.41 -9.46 -5.97
C ARG A 8 5.19 -8.41 -5.20
N ALA A 9 5.44 -7.27 -5.81
CA ALA A 9 6.14 -6.16 -5.15
C ALA A 9 5.39 -5.68 -3.89
N ALA A 10 4.08 -5.49 -4.00
CA ALA A 10 3.24 -5.05 -2.90
C ALA A 10 3.16 -6.10 -1.78
N THR A 11 2.94 -7.36 -2.14
CA THR A 11 2.84 -8.48 -1.19
C THR A 11 4.14 -8.67 -0.41
N SER A 12 5.28 -8.68 -1.13
CA SER A 12 6.59 -8.83 -0.48
C SER A 12 6.86 -7.69 0.50
N ALA A 13 6.56 -6.46 0.10
CA ALA A 13 6.76 -5.29 0.96
C ALA A 13 5.88 -5.39 2.22
N ALA A 14 4.62 -5.75 2.07
CA ALA A 14 3.68 -5.84 3.20
C ALA A 14 4.10 -6.91 4.20
N LEU A 15 4.55 -8.08 3.72
CA LEU A 15 4.91 -9.18 4.61
C LEU A 15 6.20 -8.96 5.38
N GLU A 16 7.03 -7.99 4.99
CA GLU A 16 8.22 -7.59 5.73
C GLU A 16 7.91 -6.66 6.90
N LEU A 17 6.70 -6.12 6.97
CA LEU A 17 6.35 -5.10 7.97
C LEU A 17 5.90 -5.72 9.30
N PRO A 18 6.32 -5.15 10.44
CA PRO A 18 6.00 -5.72 11.75
C PRO A 18 4.50 -5.87 11.99
N GLY A 19 4.08 -7.07 12.36
CA GLY A 19 2.68 -7.36 12.70
C GLY A 19 1.72 -7.35 11.52
N ALA A 20 2.21 -7.24 10.30
CA ALA A 20 1.37 -7.27 9.11
C ALA A 20 1.08 -8.70 8.68
N ASP A 21 -0.15 -8.95 8.26
CA ASP A 21 -0.55 -10.20 7.61
C ASP A 21 -1.44 -9.92 6.42
N ILE A 22 -1.53 -10.88 5.51
CA ILE A 22 -2.41 -10.81 4.35
C ILE A 22 -3.43 -11.94 4.49
N TYR A 23 -4.70 -11.64 4.22
CA TYR A 23 -5.78 -12.61 4.34
C TYR A 23 -6.83 -12.42 3.25
N ASP A 24 -7.60 -13.47 2.99
CA ASP A 24 -8.76 -13.42 2.11
C ASP A 24 -9.95 -12.93 2.92
N PHE A 25 -10.55 -11.79 2.55
CA PHE A 25 -11.70 -11.28 3.30
C PHE A 25 -13.03 -11.46 2.57
N ILE A 26 -13.03 -11.40 1.24
CA ILE A 26 -14.18 -11.78 0.40
C ILE A 26 -13.64 -12.42 -0.88
N LYS A 27 -14.53 -12.99 -1.67
CA LYS A 27 -14.16 -13.62 -2.94
C LYS A 27 -13.37 -12.66 -3.83
N ASP A 28 -12.24 -13.11 -4.33
CA ASP A 28 -11.36 -12.37 -5.24
C ASP A 28 -10.68 -11.15 -4.61
N TRP A 29 -10.75 -10.98 -3.28
CA TRP A 29 -10.10 -9.86 -2.60
C TRP A 29 -9.24 -10.35 -1.45
N GLN A 30 -7.98 -9.92 -1.46
CA GLN A 30 -7.08 -10.05 -0.31
C GLN A 30 -6.81 -8.66 0.26
N ALA A 31 -6.48 -8.61 1.54
CA ALA A 31 -6.10 -7.37 2.22
C ALA A 31 -4.91 -7.62 3.12
N ALA A 32 -3.98 -6.67 3.18
CA ALA A 32 -2.96 -6.61 4.22
C ALA A 32 -3.47 -5.72 5.34
N ARG A 33 -3.23 -6.15 6.57
CA ARG A 33 -3.69 -5.43 7.76
C ARG A 33 -2.60 -5.38 8.82
N VAL A 34 -2.70 -4.37 9.69
CA VAL A 34 -1.90 -4.25 10.90
C VAL A 34 -2.81 -3.73 12.01
N ALA A 35 -2.73 -4.33 13.20
CA ALA A 35 -3.60 -3.98 14.33
C ALA A 35 -5.09 -3.99 13.95
N GLY A 36 -5.50 -4.92 13.08
CA GLY A 36 -6.87 -5.06 12.62
C GLY A 36 -7.31 -4.05 11.55
N LYS A 37 -6.41 -3.21 11.05
CA LYS A 37 -6.74 -2.17 10.07
C LYS A 37 -6.08 -2.44 8.73
N TRP A 38 -6.82 -2.23 7.64
CA TRP A 38 -6.30 -2.41 6.28
C TRP A 38 -5.33 -1.30 5.90
N PHE A 39 -4.24 -1.67 5.24
CA PHE A 39 -3.33 -0.71 4.62
C PHE A 39 -3.00 -1.05 3.15
N LEU A 40 -3.43 -2.21 2.66
CA LEU A 40 -3.21 -2.64 1.28
C LEU A 40 -4.38 -3.53 0.85
N LEU A 41 -4.98 -3.22 -0.30
CA LEU A 41 -6.02 -4.05 -0.89
C LEU A 41 -5.53 -4.62 -2.20
N LEU A 42 -5.79 -5.91 -2.40
CA LEU A 42 -5.29 -6.71 -3.52
C LEU A 42 -6.47 -7.42 -4.21
N PRO A 43 -7.23 -6.70 -5.07
CA PRO A 43 -8.30 -7.36 -5.82
C PRO A 43 -7.71 -8.27 -6.89
N ALA A 44 -8.03 -9.58 -6.85
CA ALA A 44 -7.48 -10.56 -7.79
C ALA A 44 -8.02 -10.37 -9.21
N ASN A 45 -9.22 -9.80 -9.34
CA ASN A 45 -9.90 -9.61 -10.62
C ASN A 45 -9.61 -8.25 -11.28
N ARG A 46 -8.68 -7.48 -10.73
CA ARG A 46 -8.28 -6.17 -11.26
C ARG A 46 -6.77 -6.05 -11.30
N ALA A 47 -6.26 -5.35 -12.29
CA ALA A 47 -4.84 -5.10 -12.45
C ALA A 47 -4.42 -3.83 -11.69
N LEU A 48 -4.68 -3.80 -10.39
CA LEU A 48 -4.33 -2.68 -9.53
C LEU A 48 -4.18 -3.12 -8.07
N ILE A 49 -3.55 -2.25 -7.28
CA ILE A 49 -3.53 -2.34 -5.82
C ILE A 49 -4.07 -1.04 -5.25
N THR A 50 -4.61 -1.06 -4.03
CA THR A 50 -5.15 0.13 -3.39
C THR A 50 -4.48 0.32 -2.02
N LEU A 51 -4.05 1.55 -1.74
CA LEU A 51 -3.22 1.90 -0.59
C LEU A 51 -3.75 3.17 0.06
N LYS A 52 -3.56 3.29 1.37
CA LYS A 52 -3.90 4.52 2.09
C LYS A 52 -2.85 5.59 1.84
N ALA A 53 -3.30 6.85 1.70
CA ALA A 53 -2.43 8.00 1.55
C ALA A 53 -3.09 9.21 2.22
N HIS A 54 -2.26 10.12 2.75
CA HIS A 54 -2.75 11.40 3.22
C HIS A 54 -3.38 12.18 2.04
N PRO A 55 -4.47 12.95 2.24
CA PRO A 55 -5.15 13.65 1.14
C PRO A 55 -4.24 14.52 0.27
N ASP A 56 -3.27 15.22 0.87
CA ASP A 56 -2.33 16.04 0.11
C ASP A 56 -1.42 15.19 -0.75
N ASP A 57 -0.91 14.08 -0.20
CA ASP A 57 -0.08 13.14 -0.94
C ASP A 57 -0.87 12.45 -2.05
N ALA A 58 -2.13 12.09 -1.79
CA ALA A 58 -3.00 11.48 -2.79
C ALA A 58 -3.17 12.41 -4.00
N ARG A 59 -3.38 13.70 -3.78
CA ARG A 59 -3.50 14.68 -4.86
C ARG A 59 -2.21 14.82 -5.64
N GLU A 60 -1.07 14.91 -4.95
CA GLU A 60 0.24 15.05 -5.60
C GLU A 60 0.59 13.81 -6.42
N LEU A 61 0.34 12.62 -5.87
CA LEU A 61 0.66 11.37 -6.54
C LEU A 61 -0.21 11.14 -7.77
N THR A 62 -1.51 11.41 -7.70
CA THR A 62 -2.39 11.27 -8.85
C THR A 62 -2.07 12.27 -9.95
N ALA A 63 -1.55 13.46 -9.60
CA ALA A 63 -1.12 14.44 -10.58
C ALA A 63 0.23 14.07 -11.21
N ALA A 64 1.14 13.47 -10.45
CA ALA A 64 2.51 13.17 -10.88
C ALA A 64 2.65 11.86 -11.66
N TYR A 65 1.81 10.87 -11.38
CA TYR A 65 1.95 9.52 -11.96
C TYR A 65 0.68 9.09 -12.68
N PRO A 66 0.75 8.89 -14.01
CA PRO A 66 -0.42 8.40 -14.77
C PRO A 66 -0.99 7.07 -14.26
N SER A 67 -0.15 6.20 -13.70
CA SER A 67 -0.60 4.90 -13.15
C SER A 67 -1.28 5.02 -11.80
N ILE A 68 -1.27 6.20 -11.16
CA ILE A 68 -1.89 6.39 -9.86
C ILE A 68 -3.22 7.13 -10.02
N THR A 69 -4.29 6.53 -9.51
CA THR A 69 -5.65 7.05 -9.61
C THR A 69 -6.28 7.12 -8.22
N PRO A 70 -7.39 7.85 -8.05
CA PRO A 70 -8.13 7.82 -6.80
C PRO A 70 -8.56 6.39 -6.43
N GLY A 71 -8.61 6.09 -5.13
CA GLY A 71 -8.78 4.73 -4.63
C GLY A 71 -10.01 4.01 -5.14
N TYR A 72 -9.82 2.86 -5.73
CA TYR A 72 -10.86 1.99 -6.25
C TYR A 72 -11.66 1.37 -5.11
N HIS A 73 -12.97 1.59 -5.09
CA HIS A 73 -13.92 1.12 -4.06
C HIS A 73 -13.63 1.62 -2.64
N MET A 74 -12.79 2.65 -2.49
CA MET A 74 -12.44 3.22 -1.20
C MET A 74 -12.66 4.73 -1.20
N ASN A 75 -12.58 5.35 -0.03
CA ASN A 75 -12.67 6.81 0.09
C ASN A 75 -11.53 7.47 -0.70
N LYS A 76 -11.88 8.24 -1.71
CA LYS A 76 -10.91 8.80 -2.67
C LYS A 76 -10.02 9.89 -2.09
N LYS A 77 -10.36 10.45 -0.93
CA LYS A 77 -9.51 11.43 -0.24
C LYS A 77 -8.34 10.77 0.50
N HIS A 78 -8.51 9.53 0.94
CA HIS A 78 -7.56 8.83 1.80
C HIS A 78 -6.95 7.59 1.17
N TRP A 79 -7.36 7.23 -0.05
CA TRP A 79 -6.90 6.02 -0.71
C TRP A 79 -6.54 6.31 -2.17
N ILE A 80 -5.48 5.66 -2.63
CA ILE A 80 -5.03 5.70 -4.02
C ILE A 80 -4.97 4.29 -4.57
N SER A 81 -5.07 4.17 -5.89
CA SER A 81 -4.84 2.90 -6.58
C SER A 81 -3.67 3.04 -7.53
N VAL A 82 -2.79 2.04 -7.54
CA VAL A 82 -1.69 1.93 -8.50
C VAL A 82 -2.12 0.90 -9.52
N THR A 83 -2.23 1.32 -10.78
CA THR A 83 -2.73 0.47 -11.86
C THR A 83 -1.57 -0.15 -12.61
N ALA A 84 -1.66 -1.46 -12.85
CA ALA A 84 -0.72 -2.19 -13.69
C ALA A 84 -1.05 -1.94 -15.16
N SER A 85 -0.03 -2.06 -16.02
CA SER A 85 -0.18 -1.93 -17.46
C SER A 85 0.80 -2.84 -18.17
N ASP A 86 0.38 -3.44 -19.27
CA ASP A 86 1.27 -4.18 -20.17
C ASP A 86 2.00 -3.27 -21.14
N ASP A 87 1.64 -1.99 -21.17
CA ASP A 87 2.22 -0.96 -22.02
C ASP A 87 3.41 -0.31 -21.29
N GLU A 88 4.51 -0.08 -22.01
CA GLU A 88 5.69 0.64 -21.48
C GLU A 88 5.34 2.01 -20.91
N ARG A 89 4.28 2.63 -21.40
CA ARG A 89 3.79 3.91 -20.88
C ARG A 89 3.24 3.83 -19.46
N GLY A 90 2.97 2.62 -18.95
CA GLY A 90 2.55 2.39 -17.59
C GLY A 90 3.70 2.13 -16.62
N ASP A 91 4.96 2.24 -17.07
CA ASP A 91 6.15 1.99 -16.25
C ASP A 91 6.67 3.25 -15.54
N ASP A 92 5.78 4.15 -15.17
CA ASP A 92 6.09 5.33 -14.38
C ASP A 92 6.30 5.01 -12.89
N VAL A 93 5.84 3.85 -12.43
CA VAL A 93 5.96 3.39 -11.04
C VAL A 93 6.83 2.15 -10.98
N SER A 94 7.95 2.22 -10.28
CA SER A 94 8.88 1.09 -10.10
C SER A 94 8.47 0.21 -8.92
N ALA A 95 9.07 -1.00 -8.84
CA ALA A 95 8.88 -1.89 -7.70
C ALA A 95 9.35 -1.24 -6.38
N ASP A 96 10.46 -0.49 -6.42
CA ASP A 96 10.95 0.23 -5.24
C ASP A 96 9.98 1.31 -4.79
N LEU A 97 9.35 1.99 -5.74
CA LEU A 97 8.35 3.01 -5.42
C LEU A 97 7.08 2.37 -4.84
N VAL A 98 6.66 1.23 -5.36
CA VAL A 98 5.53 0.46 -4.80
C VAL A 98 5.85 0.10 -3.34
N ARG A 99 7.07 -0.37 -3.07
CA ARG A 99 7.49 -0.70 -1.71
C ARG A 99 7.35 0.51 -0.79
N GLU A 100 7.81 1.69 -1.23
CA GLU A 100 7.68 2.91 -0.44
C GLU A 100 6.22 3.29 -0.19
N PHE A 101 5.35 3.14 -1.17
CA PHE A 101 3.92 3.39 -1.00
C PHE A 101 3.28 2.43 0.01
N VAL A 102 3.67 1.17 -0.01
CA VAL A 102 3.18 0.17 0.97
C VAL A 102 3.62 0.55 2.38
N ILE A 103 4.87 0.92 2.55
CA ILE A 103 5.41 1.35 3.85
C ILE A 103 4.70 2.61 4.34
N ASP A 104 4.53 3.61 3.48
CA ASP A 104 3.85 4.86 3.84
C ASP A 104 2.40 4.61 4.24
N SER A 105 1.70 3.71 3.54
CA SER A 105 0.34 3.32 3.88
C SER A 105 0.26 2.66 5.25
N TYR A 106 1.19 1.74 5.53
CA TYR A 106 1.32 1.05 6.81
C TYR A 106 1.52 2.07 7.94
N LEU A 107 2.45 3.01 7.77
CA LEU A 107 2.73 4.03 8.78
C LEU A 107 1.53 4.98 8.97
N ALA A 108 0.84 5.33 7.89
CA ALA A 108 -0.36 6.17 7.97
C ALA A 108 -1.47 5.50 8.80
N VAL A 109 -1.66 4.20 8.60
CA VAL A 109 -2.64 3.43 9.38
C VAL A 109 -2.22 3.36 10.85
N LEU A 110 -0.93 3.10 11.11
CA LEU A 110 -0.42 3.01 12.49
C LEU A 110 -0.55 4.34 13.25
N SER A 111 -0.51 5.47 12.57
CA SER A 111 -0.67 6.77 13.24
C SER A 111 -2.00 6.89 13.97
N GLY A 112 -3.02 6.14 13.56
CA GLY A 112 -4.32 6.08 14.23
C GLY A 112 -4.46 4.95 15.24
N VAL A 113 -3.39 4.20 15.52
CA VAL A 113 -3.41 3.08 16.47
C VAL A 113 -2.69 3.50 17.76
N PRO A 114 -3.33 3.35 18.94
CA PRO A 114 -2.66 3.64 20.20
C PRO A 114 -1.36 2.85 20.37
N LYS A 115 -0.36 3.44 21.02
CA LYS A 115 0.96 2.80 21.19
C LYS A 115 0.89 1.40 21.78
N ASN A 116 0.02 1.18 22.76
CA ASN A 116 -0.12 -0.12 23.41
C ASN A 116 -0.81 -1.18 22.55
N ALA A 117 -1.41 -0.78 21.43
CA ALA A 117 -2.06 -1.69 20.48
C ALA A 117 -1.21 -1.94 19.23
N ARG A 118 -0.04 -1.30 19.11
CA ARG A 118 0.87 -1.48 17.98
C ARG A 118 1.68 -2.76 18.11
N PRO A 119 2.11 -3.36 17.00
CA PRO A 119 3.02 -4.52 17.03
C PRO A 119 4.33 -4.23 17.77
N VAL A 120 4.92 -5.25 18.37
CA VAL A 120 6.09 -5.14 19.27
C VAL A 120 7.29 -4.48 18.60
N ASN A 121 7.53 -4.77 17.32
CA ASN A 121 8.74 -4.33 16.61
C ASN A 121 8.57 -3.03 15.82
N VAL A 122 7.45 -2.34 15.97
CA VAL A 122 7.15 -1.12 15.18
C VAL A 122 8.14 -0.01 15.48
N ASP A 123 8.44 0.26 16.76
CA ASP A 123 9.34 1.36 17.13
C ASP A 123 10.74 1.13 16.57
N ALA A 124 11.25 -0.10 16.64
CA ALA A 124 12.54 -0.44 16.07
C ALA A 124 12.54 -0.28 14.54
N PHE A 125 11.46 -0.64 13.89
CA PHE A 125 11.30 -0.45 12.43
C PHE A 125 11.33 1.03 12.06
N ILE A 126 10.59 1.88 12.78
CA ILE A 126 10.56 3.32 12.54
C ILE A 126 11.95 3.93 12.76
N GLU A 127 12.63 3.56 13.83
CA GLU A 127 13.98 4.04 14.12
C GLU A 127 14.97 3.65 13.03
N SER A 128 14.90 2.43 12.50
CA SER A 128 15.79 1.98 11.43
C SER A 128 15.61 2.80 10.15
N ARG A 129 14.40 3.25 9.87
CA ARG A 129 14.12 4.10 8.70
C ARG A 129 14.62 5.52 8.90
N LEU A 130 14.50 6.06 10.11
CA LEU A 130 14.93 7.43 10.43
C LEU A 130 16.45 7.53 10.62
N GLY A 131 17.08 6.48 11.15
CA GLY A 131 18.51 6.48 11.43
C GLY A 131 19.39 5.96 10.31
N GLY A 132 18.79 5.48 9.28
CA GLY A 132 19.52 4.84 8.23
C GLY A 132 19.54 5.45 6.90
#